data_23bf30f84a6963fa0c22c64bac664343
#
_entry.id   23bf30f84a6963fa0c22c64bac664343
#
_cell.length_a   1.000
_cell.length_b   1.000
_cell.length_c   1.000
_cell.angle_alpha   90.00
_cell.angle_beta   90.00
_cell.angle_gamma   90.00
#
_symmetry.space_group_name_H-M   'P 1'
#
loop_
_entity.id
_entity.type
_entity.pdbx_description
1 polymer ?
#
loop_
_entity_poly.entity_id
_entity_poly.type
_entity_poly.pdbx_seq_one_letter_code
_entity_poly.pdbx_strand_id
1 'polypeptide(L)'
;DVRGRLFLIDCGEGTQRQFCRQHLSFERIDAIFISHIHGDHLFGLFGLLSTIGLATGRKGIRIFGPNSLGPVLKFFLSYFGEQLGINIDFTPVKAKSPEVIFENKFLTVEAFPLNHRIETYGYLFREKMPQLNVREDAIEEYGLGVAEICSLKKGEDLVRTDAVGCPMLRIPNGELTFLPYRPRAFAYCSDTAPFPELSEWVKGVDLLY
;
A
#
# COMPACT_ATOMS: atom_id res chain seq x y z
N ASP A 1 5.65 -2.33 5.67
CA ASP A 1 5.55 -0.93 6.10
C ASP A 1 5.88 -0.01 4.93
N VAL A 2 4.99 0.92 4.64
CA VAL A 2 5.20 1.97 3.64
C VAL A 2 4.85 3.30 4.27
N ARG A 3 5.83 4.19 4.40
CA ARG A 3 5.66 5.54 4.98
C ARG A 3 4.96 5.56 6.34
N GLY A 4 5.32 4.64 7.20
CA GLY A 4 4.75 4.53 8.53
C GLY A 4 3.37 3.86 8.59
N ARG A 5 2.82 3.41 7.47
CA ARG A 5 1.58 2.62 7.39
C ARG A 5 1.91 1.15 7.24
N LEU A 6 1.19 0.30 7.96
CA LEU A 6 1.33 -1.15 7.87
C LEU A 6 0.23 -1.70 6.96
N PHE A 7 0.62 -2.58 6.08
CA PHE A 7 -0.26 -3.37 5.24
C PHE A 7 -0.04 -4.83 5.62
N LEU A 8 -1.06 -5.45 6.20
CA LEU A 8 -0.96 -6.85 6.62
C LEU A 8 -1.41 -7.74 5.47
N ILE A 9 -0.61 -8.76 5.15
CA ILE A 9 -0.97 -9.78 4.18
C ILE A 9 -1.06 -11.08 4.94
N ASP A 10 -2.22 -11.72 4.84
CA ASP A 10 -2.65 -12.85 5.63
C ASP A 10 -2.61 -12.59 7.16
N CYS A 11 -3.38 -13.34 7.87
CA CYS A 11 -3.51 -13.20 9.31
C CYS A 11 -3.71 -14.57 9.96
N GLY A 12 -2.66 -15.38 9.96
CA GLY A 12 -2.65 -16.68 10.60
C GLY A 12 -2.71 -16.59 12.12
N GLU A 13 -2.84 -17.74 12.76
CA GLU A 13 -2.87 -17.85 14.21
C GLU A 13 -1.61 -17.24 14.84
N GLY A 14 -1.77 -16.49 15.91
CA GLY A 14 -0.67 -15.85 16.63
C GLY A 14 -0.17 -14.54 16.03
N THR A 15 -0.69 -14.05 14.89
CA THR A 15 -0.31 -12.77 14.30
C THR A 15 -0.36 -11.62 15.30
N GLN A 16 -1.43 -11.52 16.09
CA GLN A 16 -1.58 -10.53 17.16
C GLN A 16 -0.42 -10.57 18.17
N ARG A 17 0.02 -11.76 18.58
CA ARG A 17 1.16 -11.92 19.50
C ARG A 17 2.47 -11.46 18.87
N GLN A 18 2.66 -11.71 17.57
CA GLN A 18 3.84 -11.25 16.85
C GLN A 18 3.87 -9.73 16.72
N PHE A 19 2.72 -9.09 16.49
CA PHE A 19 2.63 -7.63 16.52
C PHE A 19 3.13 -7.05 17.85
N CYS A 20 2.66 -7.62 18.98
CA CYS A 20 3.12 -7.20 20.31
C CYS A 20 4.62 -7.45 20.51
N ARG A 21 5.13 -8.62 20.11
CA ARG A 21 6.56 -8.98 20.26
C ARG A 21 7.48 -8.08 19.44
N GLN A 22 7.03 -7.67 18.25
CA GLN A 22 7.78 -6.80 17.35
C GLN A 22 7.51 -5.30 17.63
N HIS A 23 6.79 -4.98 18.70
CA HIS A 23 6.42 -3.60 19.06
C HIS A 23 5.74 -2.84 17.91
N LEU A 24 4.96 -3.55 17.08
CA LEU A 24 4.18 -2.95 16.00
C LEU A 24 2.88 -2.37 16.54
N SER A 25 2.54 -1.15 16.12
CA SER A 25 1.29 -0.51 16.52
C SER A 25 0.14 -0.98 15.64
N PHE A 26 -0.94 -1.46 16.25
CA PHE A 26 -2.19 -1.82 15.58
C PHE A 26 -2.85 -0.61 14.89
N GLU A 27 -2.65 0.59 15.42
CA GLU A 27 -3.17 1.84 14.82
C GLU A 27 -2.56 2.13 13.45
N ARG A 28 -1.38 1.61 13.18
CA ARG A 28 -0.68 1.81 11.90
C ARG A 28 -1.17 0.90 10.78
N ILE A 29 -1.98 -0.13 11.08
CA ILE A 29 -2.52 -1.03 10.06
C ILE A 29 -3.50 -0.25 9.17
N ASP A 30 -3.16 0.00 7.92
CA ASP A 30 -4.01 0.75 6.98
C ASP A 30 -5.02 -0.16 6.29
N ALA A 31 -4.62 -1.36 5.90
CA ALA A 31 -5.47 -2.37 5.30
C ALA A 31 -4.94 -3.78 5.56
N ILE A 32 -5.83 -4.77 5.45
CA ILE A 32 -5.54 -6.20 5.57
C ILE A 32 -5.91 -6.87 4.24
N PHE A 33 -5.03 -7.71 3.73
CA PHE A 33 -5.20 -8.45 2.48
C PHE A 33 -5.12 -9.94 2.79
N ILE A 34 -6.20 -10.68 2.54
CA ILE A 34 -6.27 -12.13 2.78
C ILE A 34 -6.16 -12.83 1.45
N SER A 35 -5.14 -13.68 1.30
CA SER A 35 -4.91 -14.42 0.06
C SER A 35 -6.00 -15.46 -0.18
N HIS A 36 -6.34 -16.25 0.83
CA HIS A 36 -7.37 -17.29 0.80
C HIS A 36 -7.85 -17.67 2.21
N ILE A 37 -8.85 -18.56 2.30
CA ILE A 37 -9.54 -18.84 3.56
C ILE A 37 -9.04 -20.09 4.30
N HIS A 38 -7.85 -20.62 4.01
CA HIS A 38 -7.26 -21.64 4.87
C HIS A 38 -6.91 -21.08 6.25
N GLY A 39 -6.96 -21.93 7.27
CA GLY A 39 -6.88 -21.49 8.67
C GLY A 39 -5.57 -20.80 9.03
N ASP A 40 -4.47 -21.31 8.51
CA ASP A 40 -3.12 -20.77 8.71
C ASP A 40 -2.92 -19.36 8.09
N HIS A 41 -3.80 -18.96 7.19
CA HIS A 41 -3.84 -17.61 6.59
C HIS A 41 -4.92 -16.70 7.19
N LEU A 42 -5.89 -17.25 7.93
CA LEU A 42 -7.08 -16.50 8.35
C LEU A 42 -7.37 -16.49 9.85
N PHE A 43 -7.07 -17.57 10.61
CA PHE A 43 -7.63 -17.74 11.96
C PHE A 43 -7.21 -16.67 12.97
N GLY A 44 -6.10 -15.98 12.75
CA GLY A 44 -5.68 -14.85 13.58
C GLY A 44 -6.48 -13.57 13.37
N LEU A 45 -7.20 -13.45 12.23
CA LEU A 45 -7.92 -12.22 11.85
C LEU A 45 -8.93 -11.80 12.90
N PHE A 46 -9.72 -12.71 13.42
CA PHE A 46 -10.81 -12.40 14.35
C PHE A 46 -10.29 -11.86 15.69
N GLY A 47 -9.23 -12.47 16.22
CA GLY A 47 -8.55 -11.97 17.41
C GLY A 47 -7.88 -10.62 17.20
N LEU A 48 -7.28 -10.41 16.01
CA LEU A 48 -6.69 -9.13 15.64
C LEU A 48 -7.75 -8.03 15.56
N LEU A 49 -8.89 -8.28 14.91
CA LEU A 49 -9.99 -7.32 14.80
C LEU A 49 -10.55 -6.93 16.18
N SER A 50 -10.72 -7.90 17.08
CA SER A 50 -11.13 -7.64 18.45
C SER A 50 -10.12 -6.73 19.17
N THR A 51 -8.83 -7.00 19.02
CA THR A 51 -7.78 -6.17 19.63
C THR A 51 -7.76 -4.75 19.04
N ILE A 52 -7.87 -4.61 17.72
CA ILE A 52 -7.93 -3.28 17.09
C ILE A 52 -9.12 -2.50 17.63
N GLY A 53 -10.29 -3.11 17.72
CA GLY A 53 -11.49 -2.45 18.24
C GLY A 53 -11.37 -2.01 19.71
N LEU A 54 -10.76 -2.84 20.55
CA LEU A 54 -10.61 -2.56 22.00
C LEU A 54 -9.44 -1.63 22.31
N ALA A 55 -8.32 -1.78 21.60
CA ALA A 55 -7.06 -1.12 21.95
C ALA A 55 -6.80 0.16 21.17
N THR A 56 -7.56 0.44 20.12
CA THR A 56 -7.34 1.61 19.27
C THR A 56 -8.60 2.48 19.20
N GLY A 57 -8.43 3.78 19.01
CA GLY A 57 -9.57 4.68 18.74
C GLY A 57 -10.07 4.66 17.29
N ARG A 58 -9.72 3.64 16.50
CA ARG A 58 -10.08 3.55 15.08
C ARG A 58 -11.56 3.27 14.89
N LYS A 59 -12.14 3.97 13.90
CA LYS A 59 -13.56 3.78 13.53
C LYS A 59 -13.76 2.68 12.48
N GLY A 60 -12.72 2.28 11.75
CA GLY A 60 -12.85 1.29 10.70
C GLY A 60 -11.54 0.69 10.25
N ILE A 61 -11.60 -0.50 9.65
CA ILE A 61 -10.50 -1.22 9.00
C ILE A 61 -10.95 -1.77 7.66
N ARG A 62 -10.10 -1.62 6.64
CA ARG A 62 -10.35 -2.16 5.29
C ARG A 62 -9.76 -3.56 5.19
N ILE A 63 -10.55 -4.50 4.65
CA ILE A 63 -10.15 -5.88 4.42
C ILE A 63 -10.43 -6.21 2.96
N PHE A 64 -9.44 -6.73 2.28
CA PHE A 64 -9.51 -7.24 0.92
C PHE A 64 -9.25 -8.75 0.95
N GLY A 65 -9.98 -9.53 0.17
CA GLY A 65 -9.78 -10.97 0.13
C GLY A 65 -10.77 -11.67 -0.78
N PRO A 66 -10.68 -13.02 -0.88
CA PRO A 66 -11.56 -13.79 -1.74
C PRO A 66 -13.02 -13.60 -1.36
N ASN A 67 -13.90 -13.79 -2.34
CA ASN A 67 -15.34 -13.64 -2.10
C ASN A 67 -15.86 -14.61 -1.02
N SER A 68 -15.24 -15.77 -0.89
CA SER A 68 -15.52 -16.76 0.15
C SER A 68 -15.28 -16.29 1.59
N LEU A 69 -14.49 -15.24 1.79
CA LEU A 69 -14.29 -14.61 3.11
C LEU A 69 -15.53 -13.84 3.59
N GLY A 70 -16.33 -13.30 2.67
CA GLY A 70 -17.51 -12.49 3.00
C GLY A 70 -18.50 -13.18 3.94
N PRO A 71 -18.98 -14.41 3.63
CA PRO A 71 -19.84 -15.17 4.52
C PRO A 71 -19.24 -15.43 5.90
N VAL A 72 -17.93 -15.68 5.98
CA VAL A 72 -17.22 -15.93 7.25
C VAL A 72 -17.21 -14.67 8.11
N LEU A 73 -16.88 -13.52 7.51
CA LEU A 73 -16.95 -12.23 8.20
C LEU A 73 -18.38 -11.90 8.65
N LYS A 74 -19.37 -12.12 7.78
CA LYS A 74 -20.77 -11.90 8.12
C LYS A 74 -21.21 -12.77 9.29
N PHE A 75 -20.84 -14.05 9.32
CA PHE A 75 -21.10 -14.95 10.43
C PHE A 75 -20.45 -14.42 11.72
N PHE A 76 -19.18 -14.08 11.70
CA PHE A 76 -18.46 -13.54 12.84
C PHE A 76 -19.13 -12.25 13.38
N LEU A 77 -19.44 -11.33 12.49
CA LEU A 77 -20.06 -10.05 12.85
C LEU A 77 -21.49 -10.21 13.41
N SER A 78 -22.22 -11.25 13.03
CA SER A 78 -23.56 -11.51 13.56
C SER A 78 -23.57 -11.86 15.05
N TYR A 79 -22.45 -12.38 15.57
CA TYR A 79 -22.30 -12.73 17.00
C TYR A 79 -21.48 -11.71 17.79
N PHE A 80 -20.48 -11.11 17.17
CA PHE A 80 -19.48 -10.30 17.87
C PHE A 80 -19.44 -8.84 17.41
N GLY A 81 -20.16 -8.47 16.36
CA GLY A 81 -20.06 -7.16 15.71
C GLY A 81 -20.32 -5.97 16.63
N GLU A 82 -21.32 -6.05 17.48
CA GLU A 82 -21.65 -4.98 18.43
C GLU A 82 -20.54 -4.71 19.46
N GLN A 83 -19.77 -5.74 19.79
CA GLN A 83 -18.71 -5.67 20.80
C GLN A 83 -17.36 -5.23 20.22
N LEU A 84 -17.22 -5.26 18.91
CA LEU A 84 -15.92 -4.96 18.25
C LEU A 84 -15.56 -3.47 18.34
N GLY A 85 -16.53 -2.56 18.39
CA GLY A 85 -16.29 -1.11 18.44
C GLY A 85 -15.60 -0.54 17.18
N ILE A 86 -15.53 -1.33 16.09
CA ILE A 86 -14.88 -0.95 14.84
C ILE A 86 -15.70 -1.43 13.64
N ASN A 87 -15.82 -0.60 12.60
CA ASN A 87 -16.44 -0.99 11.35
C ASN A 87 -15.45 -1.79 10.49
N ILE A 88 -15.94 -2.89 9.91
CA ILE A 88 -15.18 -3.68 8.94
C ILE A 88 -15.70 -3.35 7.54
N ASP A 89 -14.82 -2.77 6.74
CA ASP A 89 -15.07 -2.47 5.32
C ASP A 89 -14.43 -3.58 4.47
N PHE A 90 -15.25 -4.56 4.08
CA PHE A 90 -14.80 -5.71 3.30
C PHE A 90 -15.06 -5.50 1.81
N THR A 91 -13.99 -5.58 1.02
CA THR A 91 -14.04 -5.55 -0.44
C THR A 91 -13.65 -6.93 -0.98
N PRO A 92 -14.59 -7.67 -1.60
CA PRO A 92 -14.26 -8.95 -2.23
C PRO A 92 -13.42 -8.73 -3.48
N VAL A 93 -12.29 -9.43 -3.55
CA VAL A 93 -11.44 -9.48 -4.74
C VAL A 93 -12.07 -10.42 -5.78
N LYS A 94 -12.09 -10.01 -7.06
CA LYS A 94 -12.64 -10.77 -8.17
C LYS A 94 -11.70 -10.75 -9.39
N ALA A 95 -10.45 -10.44 -9.18
CA ALA A 95 -9.44 -10.30 -10.22
C ALA A 95 -9.28 -11.60 -11.03
N LYS A 96 -9.28 -11.49 -12.37
CA LYS A 96 -8.98 -12.58 -13.30
C LYS A 96 -7.59 -12.43 -13.92
N SER A 97 -6.99 -11.28 -13.76
CA SER A 97 -5.64 -10.86 -14.14
C SER A 97 -5.23 -9.74 -13.18
N PRO A 98 -3.99 -9.26 -13.18
CA PRO A 98 -3.61 -8.14 -12.32
C PRO A 98 -4.56 -6.95 -12.42
N GLU A 99 -5.17 -6.59 -11.30
CA GLU A 99 -6.17 -5.52 -11.18
C GLU A 99 -5.91 -4.71 -9.93
N VAL A 100 -5.92 -3.38 -10.03
CA VAL A 100 -5.75 -2.48 -8.88
C VAL A 100 -6.99 -2.55 -8.00
N ILE A 101 -6.80 -3.02 -6.76
CA ILE A 101 -7.86 -3.15 -5.76
C ILE A 101 -7.78 -2.11 -4.66
N PHE A 102 -6.62 -1.48 -4.50
CA PHE A 102 -6.36 -0.47 -3.49
C PHE A 102 -5.37 0.56 -4.02
N GLU A 103 -5.62 1.81 -3.71
CA GLU A 103 -4.75 2.91 -4.05
C GLU A 103 -4.79 3.99 -2.97
N ASN A 104 -3.63 4.57 -2.68
CA ASN A 104 -3.51 5.77 -1.88
C ASN A 104 -2.44 6.72 -2.48
N LYS A 105 -2.08 7.76 -1.76
CA LYS A 105 -1.07 8.73 -2.24
C LYS A 105 0.35 8.15 -2.35
N PHE A 106 0.63 7.00 -1.74
CA PHE A 106 1.98 6.44 -1.66
C PHE A 106 2.18 5.18 -2.49
N LEU A 107 1.12 4.37 -2.66
CA LEU A 107 1.21 3.09 -3.34
C LEU A 107 -0.10 2.67 -4.01
N THR A 108 0.01 1.72 -4.92
CA THR A 108 -1.08 0.90 -5.43
C THR A 108 -0.91 -0.54 -4.97
N VAL A 109 -2.01 -1.27 -4.80
CA VAL A 109 -2.02 -2.72 -4.61
C VAL A 109 -2.86 -3.35 -5.70
N GLU A 110 -2.24 -4.22 -6.46
CA GLU A 110 -2.90 -5.07 -7.46
C GLU A 110 -3.13 -6.44 -6.85
N ALA A 111 -4.28 -7.05 -7.15
CA ALA A 111 -4.53 -8.46 -6.89
C ALA A 111 -4.50 -9.23 -8.20
N PHE A 112 -4.07 -10.49 -8.15
CA PHE A 112 -4.08 -11.41 -9.28
C PHE A 112 -4.38 -12.84 -8.80
N PRO A 113 -5.05 -13.67 -9.63
CA PRO A 113 -5.40 -15.03 -9.23
C PRO A 113 -4.17 -15.92 -9.13
N LEU A 114 -4.20 -16.86 -8.20
CA LEU A 114 -3.19 -17.90 -8.02
C LEU A 114 -3.78 -19.28 -8.33
N ASN A 115 -2.92 -20.22 -8.72
CA ASN A 115 -3.30 -21.59 -9.04
C ASN A 115 -3.33 -22.46 -7.78
N HIS A 116 -4.43 -22.41 -7.06
CA HIS A 116 -4.64 -23.20 -5.85
C HIS A 116 -6.00 -23.90 -5.85
N ARG A 117 -6.23 -24.83 -4.91
CA ARG A 117 -7.48 -25.64 -4.84
C ARG A 117 -8.72 -24.83 -4.50
N ILE A 118 -8.56 -23.71 -3.84
CA ILE A 118 -9.61 -22.76 -3.49
C ILE A 118 -9.30 -21.38 -4.07
N GLU A 119 -10.29 -20.50 -4.08
CA GLU A 119 -10.14 -19.12 -4.51
C GLU A 119 -8.99 -18.43 -3.76
N THR A 120 -7.91 -18.12 -4.47
CA THR A 120 -6.66 -17.61 -3.89
C THR A 120 -6.10 -16.48 -4.75
N TYR A 121 -5.61 -15.44 -4.09
CA TYR A 121 -5.04 -14.27 -4.74
C TYR A 121 -3.63 -13.97 -4.24
N GLY A 122 -2.76 -13.56 -5.15
CA GLY A 122 -1.52 -12.87 -4.86
C GLY A 122 -1.74 -11.34 -4.84
N TYR A 123 -0.82 -10.63 -4.21
CA TYR A 123 -0.89 -9.18 -4.08
C TYR A 123 0.43 -8.54 -4.47
N LEU A 124 0.35 -7.50 -5.30
CA LEU A 124 1.50 -6.74 -5.78
C LEU A 124 1.40 -5.31 -5.29
N PHE A 125 2.30 -4.92 -4.42
CA PHE A 125 2.45 -3.59 -3.86
C PHE A 125 3.45 -2.82 -4.68
N ARG A 126 3.07 -1.67 -5.24
CA ARG A 126 3.97 -0.76 -5.97
C ARG A 126 3.95 0.61 -5.32
N GLU A 127 5.10 1.08 -4.86
CA GLU A 127 5.24 2.47 -4.43
C GLU A 127 5.07 3.40 -5.62
N LYS A 128 4.37 4.51 -5.42
CA LYS A 128 4.26 5.57 -6.41
C LYS A 128 5.53 6.41 -6.45
N MET A 129 5.79 7.00 -7.60
CA MET A 129 6.88 7.96 -7.73
C MET A 129 6.70 9.10 -6.72
N PRO A 130 7.71 9.39 -5.90
CA PRO A 130 7.65 10.51 -4.98
C PRO A 130 7.74 11.84 -5.75
N GLN A 131 7.28 12.89 -5.10
CA GLN A 131 7.64 14.22 -5.56
C GLN A 131 9.15 14.42 -5.46
N LEU A 132 9.71 15.18 -6.39
CA LEU A 132 11.11 15.54 -6.36
C LEU A 132 11.41 16.42 -5.14
N ASN A 133 12.60 16.29 -4.60
CA ASN A 133 13.15 17.25 -3.64
C ASN A 133 14.04 18.24 -4.36
N VAL A 134 13.92 19.50 -3.99
CA VAL A 134 14.82 20.56 -4.46
C VAL A 134 16.09 20.52 -3.62
N ARG A 135 17.24 20.70 -4.25
CA ARG A 135 18.55 20.72 -3.60
C ARG A 135 18.66 21.99 -2.74
N GLU A 136 19.16 21.86 -1.53
CA GLU A 136 19.32 22.99 -0.60
C GLU A 136 20.26 24.05 -1.16
N ASP A 137 21.39 23.61 -1.74
CA ASP A 137 22.35 24.51 -2.39
C ASP A 137 21.70 25.32 -3.55
N ALA A 138 20.83 24.69 -4.33
CA ALA A 138 20.10 25.38 -5.40
C ALA A 138 19.09 26.42 -4.86
N ILE A 139 18.45 26.13 -3.72
CA ILE A 139 17.54 27.10 -3.08
C ILE A 139 18.30 28.38 -2.72
N GLU A 140 19.48 28.24 -2.14
CA GLU A 140 20.31 29.38 -1.73
C GLU A 140 20.93 30.10 -2.95
N GLU A 141 21.53 29.34 -3.88
CA GLU A 141 22.24 29.87 -5.05
C GLU A 141 21.31 30.69 -5.95
N TYR A 142 20.10 30.18 -6.20
CA TYR A 142 19.13 30.86 -7.09
C TYR A 142 18.09 31.68 -6.34
N GLY A 143 18.10 31.69 -5.01
CA GLY A 143 17.12 32.43 -4.19
C GLY A 143 15.69 32.00 -4.53
N LEU A 144 15.42 30.66 -4.57
CA LEU A 144 14.16 30.11 -5.04
C LEU A 144 13.01 30.47 -4.11
N GLY A 145 11.95 31.05 -4.68
CA GLY A 145 10.71 31.30 -3.98
C GLY A 145 9.83 30.05 -3.84
N VAL A 146 8.82 30.11 -2.97
CA VAL A 146 7.91 28.98 -2.71
C VAL A 146 7.21 28.50 -3.99
N ALA A 147 6.82 29.41 -4.87
CA ALA A 147 6.17 29.06 -6.14
C ALA A 147 7.10 28.26 -7.06
N GLU A 148 8.37 28.72 -7.21
CA GLU A 148 9.39 28.02 -8.00
C GLU A 148 9.72 26.64 -7.42
N ILE A 149 9.85 26.53 -6.10
CA ILE A 149 10.04 25.24 -5.41
C ILE A 149 8.86 24.29 -5.68
N CYS A 150 7.62 24.79 -5.67
CA CYS A 150 6.44 23.98 -5.98
C CYS A 150 6.43 23.48 -7.44
N SER A 151 6.81 24.33 -8.40
CA SER A 151 6.94 23.96 -9.82
C SER A 151 8.05 22.94 -10.03
N LEU A 152 9.23 23.17 -9.44
CA LEU A 152 10.36 22.23 -9.49
C LEU A 152 10.00 20.85 -8.93
N LYS A 153 9.25 20.77 -7.82
CA LYS A 153 8.78 19.51 -7.25
C LYS A 153 7.82 18.73 -8.15
N LYS A 154 7.19 19.40 -9.11
CA LYS A 154 6.32 18.78 -10.13
C LYS A 154 7.09 18.34 -11.37
N GLY A 155 8.38 18.65 -11.46
CA GLY A 155 9.23 18.30 -12.61
C GLY A 155 9.37 19.42 -13.65
N GLU A 156 8.87 20.63 -13.39
CA GLU A 156 9.02 21.77 -14.28
C GLU A 156 10.43 22.37 -14.18
N ASP A 157 10.97 22.90 -15.28
CA ASP A 157 12.23 23.63 -15.30
C ASP A 157 12.09 24.98 -14.55
N LEU A 158 13.19 25.47 -14.00
CA LEU A 158 13.24 26.85 -13.52
C LEU A 158 13.32 27.80 -14.72
N VAL A 159 12.30 28.62 -14.88
CA VAL A 159 12.26 29.64 -15.93
C VAL A 159 11.95 31.00 -15.31
N ARG A 160 12.86 31.96 -15.49
CA ARG A 160 12.66 33.36 -15.12
C ARG A 160 12.60 34.21 -16.37
N THR A 161 11.64 35.09 -16.42
CA THR A 161 11.41 35.99 -17.56
C THR A 161 11.61 37.46 -17.14
N ASP A 162 11.93 38.30 -18.10
CA ASP A 162 11.91 39.77 -17.91
C ASP A 162 10.48 40.33 -17.87
N ALA A 163 10.36 41.64 -17.73
CA ALA A 163 9.08 42.34 -17.67
C ALA A 163 8.26 42.25 -18.99
N VAL A 164 8.87 41.80 -20.08
CA VAL A 164 8.26 41.65 -21.40
C VAL A 164 7.94 40.17 -21.70
N GLY A 165 8.32 39.25 -20.79
CA GLY A 165 8.06 37.83 -20.93
C GLY A 165 9.15 37.05 -21.67
N CYS A 166 10.31 37.65 -21.99
CA CYS A 166 11.43 36.95 -22.59
C CYS A 166 12.21 36.15 -21.54
N PRO A 167 12.58 34.89 -21.81
CA PRO A 167 13.31 34.06 -20.84
C PRO A 167 14.71 34.65 -20.60
N MET A 168 14.98 35.04 -19.37
CA MET A 168 16.30 35.50 -18.90
C MET A 168 17.16 34.37 -18.36
N LEU A 169 16.52 33.35 -17.76
CA LEU A 169 17.17 32.21 -17.14
C LEU A 169 16.32 30.96 -17.35
N ARG A 170 16.94 29.90 -17.81
CA ARG A 170 16.31 28.55 -17.84
C ARG A 170 17.30 27.52 -17.32
N ILE A 171 16.92 26.82 -16.26
CA ILE A 171 17.72 25.75 -15.70
C ILE A 171 16.87 24.48 -15.73
N PRO A 172 17.39 23.38 -16.30
CA PRO A 172 16.70 22.08 -16.33
C PRO A 172 16.39 21.58 -14.92
N ASN A 173 15.20 21.04 -14.74
CA ASN A 173 14.74 20.51 -13.45
C ASN A 173 15.73 19.54 -12.80
N GLY A 174 16.32 18.63 -13.60
CA GLY A 174 17.25 17.60 -13.09
C GLY A 174 18.56 18.15 -12.50
N GLU A 175 18.91 19.44 -12.76
CA GLU A 175 20.06 20.07 -12.14
C GLU A 175 19.74 20.59 -10.72
N LEU A 176 18.46 20.92 -10.47
CA LEU A 176 17.99 21.53 -9.24
C LEU A 176 17.28 20.57 -8.29
N THR A 177 16.95 19.38 -8.78
CA THR A 177 16.14 18.41 -8.02
C THR A 177 16.73 17.01 -8.00
N PHE A 178 16.23 16.20 -7.10
CA PHE A 178 16.57 14.77 -7.02
C PHE A 178 15.39 13.94 -6.50
N LEU A 179 15.38 12.65 -6.85
CA LEU A 179 14.43 11.68 -6.28
C LEU A 179 14.85 11.36 -4.84
N PRO A 180 13.99 11.60 -3.83
CA PRO A 180 14.33 11.31 -2.43
C PRO A 180 14.50 9.83 -2.15
N TYR A 181 13.89 8.97 -2.96
CA TYR A 181 14.04 7.51 -2.91
C TYR A 181 13.57 6.88 -4.23
N ARG A 182 14.09 5.70 -4.53
CA ARG A 182 13.60 4.86 -5.62
C ARG A 182 12.34 4.12 -5.16
N PRO A 183 11.20 4.20 -5.89
CA PRO A 183 10.02 3.39 -5.64
C PRO A 183 10.35 1.90 -5.71
N ARG A 184 9.74 1.11 -4.83
CA ARG A 184 9.93 -0.34 -4.74
C ARG A 184 8.63 -1.06 -5.05
N ALA A 185 8.77 -2.30 -5.51
CA ALA A 185 7.67 -3.21 -5.75
C ALA A 185 7.89 -4.52 -4.97
N PHE A 186 6.84 -4.99 -4.32
CA PHE A 186 6.81 -6.25 -3.57
C PHE A 186 5.63 -7.09 -4.01
N ALA A 187 5.88 -8.34 -4.40
CA ALA A 187 4.82 -9.31 -4.69
C ALA A 187 4.77 -10.40 -3.61
N TYR A 188 3.56 -10.71 -3.18
CA TYR A 188 3.25 -11.84 -2.33
C TYR A 188 2.46 -12.87 -3.12
N CYS A 189 3.08 -14.01 -3.37
CA CYS A 189 2.48 -15.17 -4.00
C CYS A 189 2.31 -16.23 -2.92
N SER A 190 1.10 -16.34 -2.39
CA SER A 190 0.72 -17.33 -1.39
C SER A 190 0.81 -18.76 -1.95
N ASP A 191 0.03 -19.67 -1.42
CA ASP A 191 -0.05 -21.04 -1.91
C ASP A 191 -0.45 -21.08 -3.39
N THR A 192 0.45 -21.54 -4.24
CA THR A 192 0.21 -21.63 -5.68
C THR A 192 1.03 -22.73 -6.34
N ALA A 193 0.42 -23.46 -7.28
CA ALA A 193 1.19 -24.22 -8.26
C ALA A 193 1.76 -23.26 -9.31
N PRO A 194 2.90 -23.58 -9.94
CA PRO A 194 3.45 -22.79 -11.04
C PRO A 194 2.48 -22.70 -12.23
N PHE A 195 2.42 -21.53 -12.86
CA PHE A 195 1.71 -21.30 -14.11
C PHE A 195 2.42 -20.20 -14.93
N PRO A 196 2.30 -20.21 -16.27
CA PRO A 196 3.14 -19.38 -17.13
C PRO A 196 3.00 -17.87 -16.89
N GLU A 197 1.77 -17.39 -16.67
CA GLU A 197 1.47 -15.97 -16.55
C GLU A 197 2.03 -15.33 -15.28
N LEU A 198 2.26 -16.13 -14.24
CA LEU A 198 2.75 -15.63 -12.96
C LEU A 198 4.07 -14.86 -13.11
N SER A 199 4.99 -15.39 -13.90
CA SER A 199 6.31 -14.78 -14.12
C SER A 199 6.21 -13.40 -14.77
N GLU A 200 5.25 -13.20 -15.67
CA GLU A 200 5.00 -11.92 -16.30
C GLU A 200 4.34 -10.94 -15.34
N TRP A 201 3.41 -11.41 -14.50
CA TRP A 201 2.69 -10.56 -13.55
C TRP A 201 3.58 -10.00 -12.44
N VAL A 202 4.56 -10.79 -11.98
CA VAL A 202 5.51 -10.36 -10.93
C VAL A 202 6.83 -9.83 -11.49
N LYS A 203 6.92 -9.63 -12.80
CA LYS A 203 8.13 -9.15 -13.44
C LYS A 203 8.56 -7.78 -12.92
N GLY A 204 9.85 -7.65 -12.62
CA GLY A 204 10.45 -6.38 -12.20
C GLY A 204 10.11 -5.95 -10.77
N VAL A 205 9.59 -6.85 -9.92
CA VAL A 205 9.49 -6.58 -8.49
C VAL A 205 10.87 -6.60 -7.82
N ASP A 206 11.04 -5.82 -6.77
CA ASP A 206 12.28 -5.79 -5.98
C ASP A 206 12.35 -6.95 -4.99
N LEU A 207 11.19 -7.44 -4.54
CA LEU A 207 11.08 -8.57 -3.63
C LEU A 207 9.86 -9.42 -3.99
N LEU A 208 10.05 -10.73 -4.05
CA LEU A 208 9.02 -11.74 -4.24
C LEU A 208 9.01 -12.68 -3.03
N TYR A 209 7.81 -12.91 -2.47
CA TYR A 209 7.55 -13.94 -1.44
C TYR A 209 6.66 -15.02 -2.02
#